data_ce346a149dc524e7fe3a1b977a65473f
#
_entry.id   ce346a149dc524e7fe3a1b977a65473f
#
_cell.length_a   1.000
_cell.length_b   1.000
_cell.length_c   1.000
_cell.angle_alpha   90.00
_cell.angle_beta   90.00
_cell.angle_gamma   90.00
#
_symmetry.space_group_name_H-M   'P 1'
#
loop_
_entity.id
_entity.type
_entity.pdbx_description
1 polymer ?
#
loop_
_entity_poly.entity_id
_entity_poly.type
_entity_poly.pdbx_seq_one_letter_code
_entity_poly.pdbx_strand_id
1 'polypeptide(L)' 'MKTGLLIDMQESVIANGQSLRTDFPCSIEQFLLAQKLLPRSVVVEHNGEAVSPSEFSKRQLAAGDRLEIVQIVAGG' A
#
# COMPACT_ATOMS: atom_id res chain seq x y z
N MET A 1 -9.70 24.13 -12.45
CA MET A 1 -9.13 24.36 -12.08
C MET A 1 -8.53 23.81 -10.97
N LYS A 2 -8.35 23.96 -9.99
CA LYS A 2 -7.74 23.50 -9.01
C LYS A 2 -8.30 22.31 -8.46
N THR A 3 -9.32 21.79 -8.87
CA THR A 3 -9.90 20.63 -8.36
C THR A 3 -9.01 19.42 -8.50
N GLY A 4 -8.10 19.40 -9.40
CA GLY A 4 -7.23 18.25 -9.58
C GLY A 4 -6.44 17.89 -8.35
N LEU A 5 -6.09 18.86 -7.53
CA LEU A 5 -5.33 18.59 -6.34
C LEU A 5 -6.13 17.79 -5.32
N LEU A 6 -7.40 18.10 -5.18
CA LEU A 6 -8.23 17.39 -4.23
C LEU A 6 -8.45 15.95 -4.66
N ILE A 7 -8.59 15.73 -5.95
CA ILE A 7 -8.78 14.39 -6.45
C ILE A 7 -7.57 13.53 -6.15
N ASP A 8 -6.38 14.09 -6.35
CA ASP A 8 -5.18 13.33 -6.10
C ASP A 8 -5.07 12.94 -4.64
N MET A 9 -5.45 13.80 -3.74
CA MET A 9 -5.38 13.47 -2.34
C MET A 9 -6.35 12.36 -1.97
N GLN A 10 -7.44 12.23 -2.71
CA GLN A 10 -8.43 11.21 -2.41
C GLN A 10 -8.11 9.87 -3.03
N GLU A 11 -7.13 9.83 -3.92
CA GLU A 11 -6.79 8.60 -4.62
C GLU A 11 -5.38 8.16 -4.31
N SER A 12 -5.02 8.24 -3.07
CA SER A 12 -3.68 7.86 -2.68
C SER A 12 -3.69 7.09 -1.37
N VAL A 13 -2.61 6.36 -1.14
CA VAL A 13 -2.36 5.75 0.16
C VAL A 13 -1.05 6.34 0.67
N ILE A 14 -0.85 6.26 1.96
CA ILE A 14 0.38 6.77 2.57
C ILE A 14 1.24 5.57 2.92
N ALA A 15 2.28 5.34 2.14
CA ALA A 15 3.16 4.21 2.35
C ALA A 15 4.48 4.69 2.93
N ASN A 16 4.80 4.21 4.11
CA ASN A 16 6.01 4.62 4.81
C ASN A 16 6.13 6.14 4.89
N GLY A 17 5.00 6.78 5.19
CA GLY A 17 4.98 8.22 5.34
C GLY A 17 4.91 9.01 4.06
N GLN A 18 4.86 8.35 2.92
CA GLN A 18 4.86 9.03 1.63
C GLN A 18 3.54 8.78 0.91
N SER A 19 2.91 9.84 0.45
CA SER A 19 1.64 9.72 -0.27
C SER A 19 1.90 9.23 -1.68
N LEU A 20 1.29 8.12 -2.06
CA LEU A 20 1.45 7.53 -3.38
C LEU A 20 0.11 7.39 -4.04
N ARG A 21 0.03 7.87 -5.28
CA ARG A 21 -1.20 7.78 -6.03
C ARG A 21 -1.55 6.32 -6.29
N THR A 22 -2.79 5.98 -6.13
CA THR A 22 -3.24 4.60 -6.21
C THR A 22 -4.58 4.55 -6.92
N ASP A 23 -4.72 3.60 -7.83
CA ASP A 23 -5.98 3.40 -8.52
C ASP A 23 -6.81 2.40 -7.74
N PHE A 24 -7.99 2.80 -7.34
CA PHE A 24 -8.87 1.92 -6.59
C PHE A 24 -9.94 1.34 -7.51
N PRO A 25 -10.41 0.12 -7.23
CA PRO A 25 -10.08 -0.71 -6.09
C PRO A 25 -8.70 -1.33 -6.22
N CYS A 26 -8.06 -1.58 -5.09
CA CYS A 26 -6.69 -2.07 -5.10
C CYS A 26 -6.46 -2.89 -3.84
N SER A 27 -6.00 -4.13 -3.99
CA SER A 27 -5.65 -4.93 -2.85
C SER A 27 -4.22 -4.59 -2.43
N ILE A 28 -3.85 -5.02 -1.22
CA ILE A 28 -2.47 -4.81 -0.77
C ILE A 28 -1.52 -5.47 -1.76
N GLU A 29 -1.85 -6.69 -2.22
CA GLU A 29 -0.99 -7.39 -3.15
C GLU A 29 -0.79 -6.58 -4.43
N GLN A 30 -1.88 -6.06 -4.99
CA GLN A 30 -1.79 -5.26 -6.21
C GLN A 30 -0.93 -4.02 -6.00
N PHE A 31 -1.07 -3.39 -4.83
CA PHE A 31 -0.28 -2.21 -4.54
C PHE A 31 1.21 -2.56 -4.46
N LEU A 32 1.54 -3.66 -3.77
CA LEU A 32 2.94 -4.06 -3.65
C LEU A 32 3.55 -4.34 -5.02
N LEU A 33 2.82 -5.05 -5.87
CA LEU A 33 3.34 -5.36 -7.20
C LEU A 33 3.52 -4.11 -8.03
N ALA A 34 2.61 -3.14 -7.90
CA ALA A 34 2.74 -1.88 -8.62
C ALA A 34 3.99 -1.12 -8.18
N GLN A 35 4.40 -1.31 -6.93
CA GLN A 35 5.61 -0.68 -6.41
C GLN A 35 6.84 -1.54 -6.68
N LYS A 36 6.66 -2.63 -7.44
CA LYS A 36 7.75 -3.55 -7.76
C LYS A 36 8.33 -4.23 -6.54
N LEU A 37 7.46 -4.51 -5.59
CA LEU A 37 7.83 -5.24 -4.39
C LEU A 37 7.23 -6.63 -4.46
N LEU A 38 8.00 -7.62 -4.01
CA LEU A 38 7.50 -8.99 -3.98
C LEU A 38 6.72 -9.19 -2.68
N PRO A 39 5.46 -9.59 -2.76
CA PRO A 39 4.66 -9.74 -1.55
C PRO A 39 5.29 -10.63 -0.49
N ARG A 40 5.98 -11.69 -0.90
CA ARG A 40 6.57 -12.58 0.08
C ARG A 40 7.88 -12.07 0.67
N SER A 41 8.33 -10.92 0.22
CA SER A 41 9.59 -10.35 0.70
C SER A 41 9.36 -9.14 1.57
N VAL A 42 8.14 -8.90 2.01
CA VAL A 42 7.85 -7.72 2.82
C VAL A 42 6.97 -8.07 4.00
N VAL A 43 7.05 -7.25 5.01
CA VAL A 43 6.13 -7.28 6.14
C VAL A 43 5.31 -6.01 6.03
N VAL A 44 4.01 -6.11 6.21
CA VAL A 44 3.10 -4.98 6.01
C VAL A 44 2.23 -4.76 7.23
N GLU A 45 2.11 -3.50 7.63
CA GLU A 45 1.08 -3.08 8.58
C GLU A 45 0.13 -2.18 7.81
N HIS A 46 -1.16 -2.39 8.00
CA HIS A 46 -2.20 -1.62 7.33
C HIS A 46 -3.00 -0.90 8.40
N ASN A 47 -2.91 0.41 8.42
CA ASN A 47 -3.57 1.24 9.43
C ASN A 47 -3.22 0.76 10.83
N GLY A 48 -1.95 0.40 11.04
CA GLY A 48 -1.47 -0.02 12.35
C GLY A 48 -1.66 -1.49 12.66
N GLU A 49 -2.24 -2.24 11.76
CA GLU A 49 -2.53 -3.64 11.99
C GLU A 49 -1.64 -4.52 11.12
N ALA A 50 -0.96 -5.48 11.72
CA ALA A 50 -0.11 -6.39 10.96
C ALA A 50 -0.98 -7.26 10.06
N VAL A 51 -0.58 -7.43 8.82
CA VAL A 51 -1.33 -8.19 7.84
C VAL A 51 -0.49 -9.37 7.39
N SER A 52 -1.03 -10.58 7.49
CA SER A 52 -0.29 -11.75 7.06
C SER A 52 -0.29 -11.83 5.53
N PRO A 53 0.74 -12.43 4.95
CA PRO A 53 0.81 -12.51 3.49
C PRO A 53 -0.41 -13.17 2.84
N SER A 54 -1.04 -14.12 3.53
CA SER A 54 -2.21 -14.78 2.98
C SER A 54 -3.40 -13.83 2.83
N GLU A 55 -3.35 -12.67 3.48
CA GLU A 55 -4.42 -11.70 3.38
C GLU A 55 -4.16 -10.64 2.31
N PHE A 56 -2.96 -10.58 1.78
CA PHE A 56 -2.61 -9.50 0.85
C PHE A 56 -3.55 -9.42 -0.35
N SER A 57 -3.93 -10.56 -0.91
CA SER A 57 -4.77 -10.54 -2.09
C SER A 57 -6.23 -10.27 -1.78
N LYS A 58 -6.60 -10.42 -0.51
CA LYS A 58 -7.99 -10.23 -0.11
C LYS A 58 -8.26 -8.88 0.51
N ARG A 59 -7.25 -8.25 1.04
CA ARG A 59 -7.46 -7.02 1.82
C ARG A 59 -7.40 -5.82 0.89
N GLN A 60 -8.50 -5.08 0.84
CA GLN A 60 -8.61 -3.93 -0.04
C GLN A 60 -8.14 -2.67 0.64
N LEU A 61 -7.49 -1.83 -0.12
CA LEU A 61 -7.06 -0.52 0.36
C LEU A 61 -8.14 0.50 0.06
N ALA A 62 -8.17 1.54 0.85
CA ALA A 62 -9.06 2.67 0.64
C ALA A 62 -8.22 3.95 0.61
N ALA A 63 -8.76 4.99 0.00
CA ALA A 63 -8.04 6.24 -0.08
C ALA A 63 -7.69 6.74 1.32
N GLY A 64 -6.48 7.17 1.49
CA GLY A 64 -6.01 7.68 2.78
C GLY A 64 -5.47 6.63 3.71
N ASP A 65 -5.55 5.36 3.34
CA ASP A 65 -5.01 4.29 4.20
C ASP A 65 -3.51 4.45 4.36
N ARG A 66 -3.02 3.94 5.49
CA ARG A 66 -1.60 3.97 5.78
C ARG A 66 -1.03 2.58 5.71
N LEU A 67 0.12 2.46 5.08
CA LEU A 67 0.86 1.20 5.02
C LEU A 67 2.28 1.44 5.52
N GLU A 68 2.74 0.52 6.35
CA GLU A 68 4.15 0.48 6.71
C GLU A 68 4.68 -0.79 6.10
N ILE A 69 5.65 -0.65 5.23
CA ILE A 69 6.18 -1.77 4.46
C ILE A 69 7.67 -1.91 4.71
N VAL A 70 8.08 -3.06 5.18
CA VAL A 70 9.48 -3.32 5.47
C VAL A 70 9.91 -4.52 4.64
N GLN A 71 10.98 -4.35 3.87
CA GLN A 71 11.49 -5.46 3.09
C GLN A 71 12.31 -6.38 3.98
N ILE A 72 12.12 -7.68 3.80
CA ILE A 72 12.87 -8.66 4.55
C ILE A 72 14.14 -8.92 3.76
N VAL A 73 15.26 -8.69 4.42
CA VAL A 73 16.53 -8.97 3.78
C VAL A 73 16.89 -10.41 4.11
N ALA A 74 16.89 -11.22 3.08
CA ALA A 74 17.23 -12.62 3.29
C ALA A 74 18.66 -12.65 3.76
N GLY A 75 18.81 -13.31 4.79
CA GLY A 75 20.06 -13.26 5.42
C GLY A 75 21.18 -13.66 4.58
N GLY A 76 21.87 -13.28 4.38
CA GLY A 76 22.92 -13.62 3.58
C GLY A 76 23.64 -13.48 3.39
#